data_240271c7d843b810c120a96bde01a903
#
_entry.id   240271c7d843b810c120a96bde01a903
#
_cell.length_a   1.000
_cell.length_b   1.000
_cell.length_c   1.000
_cell.angle_alpha   90.00
_cell.angle_beta   90.00
_cell.angle_gamma   90.00
#
_symmetry.space_group_name_H-M   'P 1'
#
loop_
_entity.id
_entity.type
_entity.pdbx_description
1 polymer ?
#
loop_
_entity_poly.entity_id
_entity_poly.type
_entity_poly.pdbx_seq_one_letter_code
_entity_poly.pdbx_strand_id
1 'polypeptide(L)'
;MLRTALLALLLALCTLPAQAQVQGSGASFPSKVYERWAQAYEKDSGVRVDYRATGSGEGLKKISARAVHFGGSDTPLSASELEQRRLVQIPMLVGGIVPVVSLPGVAANRLQLSGELLAAIMAGEVLRWNDARIAAQNPGLALPALRIRRVVRADKSGSTEGFTRYLALSSAAFAERVGASQLPHWPGEVLAAEGNDGVSAAFKANEGAIGYVSYDRVVREKLIGVSLRNADGQWVAASDQGFRSAIRHSDLAAQGKDTASLLNRPGADSWPITLTSFVLFDARPQRADSAAMTMRFLYWCFLHGDELTRGTGFAPLTVNVQSRLSARFASVRAQDGGALNYQLF
;
A
#
# COMPACT_ATOMS: atom_id res chain seq x y z
N MET A 1 -48.31 -36.29 17.86
CA MET A 1 -46.91 -36.71 17.64
C MET A 1 -46.29 -36.15 16.35
N LEU A 2 -47.00 -36.00 15.24
CA LEU A 2 -46.40 -35.41 14.00
C LEU A 2 -46.09 -33.92 14.08
N ARG A 3 -46.86 -33.12 14.83
CA ARG A 3 -46.64 -31.66 14.97
C ARG A 3 -45.42 -31.30 15.86
N THR A 4 -45.09 -32.12 16.81
CA THR A 4 -43.91 -31.96 17.68
C THR A 4 -42.61 -32.33 16.98
N ALA A 5 -42.61 -33.30 16.08
CA ALA A 5 -41.48 -33.71 15.27
C ALA A 5 -41.11 -32.65 14.20
N LEU A 6 -42.11 -31.95 13.63
CA LEU A 6 -41.90 -30.87 12.66
C LEU A 6 -41.27 -29.61 13.29
N LEU A 7 -41.64 -29.30 14.54
CA LEU A 7 -41.06 -28.15 15.28
C LEU A 7 -39.61 -28.40 15.68
N ALA A 8 -39.24 -29.65 16.02
CA ALA A 8 -37.88 -30.03 16.34
C ALA A 8 -36.95 -30.02 15.09
N LEU A 9 -37.48 -30.32 13.91
CA LEU A 9 -36.74 -30.29 12.66
C LEU A 9 -36.49 -28.84 12.16
N LEU A 10 -37.41 -27.90 12.45
CA LEU A 10 -37.26 -26.48 12.13
C LEU A 10 -36.28 -25.76 13.04
N LEU A 11 -36.08 -26.19 14.29
CA LEU A 11 -35.10 -25.65 15.18
C LEU A 11 -33.67 -26.17 14.88
N ALA A 12 -33.52 -27.31 14.24
CA ALA A 12 -32.19 -27.85 13.87
C ALA A 12 -31.59 -27.20 12.63
N LEU A 13 -32.35 -26.45 11.83
CA LEU A 13 -31.88 -25.79 10.60
C LEU A 13 -31.26 -24.39 10.82
N CYS A 14 -31.25 -23.86 12.05
CA CYS A 14 -30.80 -22.48 12.31
C CYS A 14 -29.43 -22.33 13.03
N THR A 15 -28.68 -23.40 13.20
CA THR A 15 -27.33 -23.29 13.75
C THR A 15 -26.26 -23.62 12.70
N LEU A 16 -26.23 -22.84 11.62
CA LEU A 16 -24.96 -22.72 10.89
C LEU A 16 -23.98 -22.05 11.87
N PRO A 17 -22.85 -22.70 12.20
CA PRO A 17 -21.85 -22.05 13.05
C PRO A 17 -21.49 -20.74 12.34
N ALA A 18 -21.62 -19.62 13.04
CA ALA A 18 -21.13 -18.34 12.54
C ALA A 18 -19.63 -18.54 12.25
N GLN A 19 -19.31 -18.63 10.96
CA GLN A 19 -17.93 -18.89 10.55
C GLN A 19 -17.06 -17.75 11.13
N ALA A 20 -16.08 -18.11 11.93
CA ALA A 20 -15.18 -17.12 12.53
C ALA A 20 -14.59 -16.25 11.41
N GLN A 21 -14.74 -14.93 11.55
CA GLN A 21 -14.38 -13.97 10.52
C GLN A 21 -13.45 -12.91 11.08
N VAL A 22 -12.32 -12.69 10.40
CA VAL A 22 -11.43 -11.55 10.65
C VAL A 22 -11.74 -10.46 9.63
N GLN A 23 -11.98 -9.24 10.11
CA GLN A 23 -12.30 -8.09 9.26
C GLN A 23 -11.17 -7.07 9.28
N GLY A 24 -10.66 -6.73 8.11
CA GLY A 24 -9.68 -5.68 7.90
C GLY A 24 -10.18 -4.61 6.95
N SER A 25 -9.65 -3.40 7.07
CA SER A 25 -9.94 -2.31 6.13
C SER A 25 -8.79 -1.33 6.05
N GLY A 26 -8.56 -0.72 4.89
CA GLY A 26 -7.54 0.31 4.77
C GLY A 26 -6.88 0.42 3.41
N ALA A 27 -5.57 0.57 3.40
CA ALA A 27 -4.78 0.82 2.21
C ALA A 27 -5.15 -0.09 1.02
N SER A 28 -5.38 0.51 -0.14
CA SER A 28 -5.63 -0.23 -1.38
C SER A 28 -4.33 -0.70 -2.07
N PHE A 29 -3.19 -0.19 -1.64
CA PHE A 29 -1.87 -0.55 -2.16
C PHE A 29 -1.58 -2.05 -2.02
N PRO A 30 -1.67 -2.69 -0.82
CA PRO A 30 -1.37 -4.10 -0.64
C PRO A 30 -2.58 -5.03 -0.85
N SER A 31 -3.75 -4.52 -1.26
CA SER A 31 -5.02 -5.25 -1.16
C SER A 31 -5.00 -6.61 -1.85
N LYS A 32 -4.34 -6.73 -3.01
CA LYS A 32 -4.26 -8.00 -3.75
C LYS A 32 -3.37 -9.04 -3.07
N VAL A 33 -2.35 -8.60 -2.36
CA VAL A 33 -1.54 -9.52 -1.53
C VAL A 33 -2.37 -9.98 -0.33
N TYR A 34 -3.08 -9.07 0.34
CA TYR A 34 -3.94 -9.42 1.47
C TYR A 34 -5.09 -10.36 1.06
N GLU A 35 -5.71 -10.16 -0.11
CA GLU A 35 -6.70 -11.09 -0.66
C GLU A 35 -6.09 -12.49 -0.87
N ARG A 36 -4.90 -12.57 -1.43
CA ARG A 36 -4.19 -13.84 -1.67
C ARG A 36 -3.81 -14.54 -0.36
N TRP A 37 -3.34 -13.79 0.62
CA TRP A 37 -3.05 -14.31 1.96
C TRP A 37 -4.32 -14.78 2.66
N ALA A 38 -5.41 -14.02 2.59
CA ALA A 38 -6.70 -14.36 3.18
C ALA A 38 -7.25 -15.67 2.60
N GLN A 39 -7.21 -15.85 1.27
CA GLN A 39 -7.65 -17.07 0.61
C GLN A 39 -6.82 -18.29 1.01
N ALA A 40 -5.49 -18.14 1.09
CA ALA A 40 -4.59 -19.21 1.51
C ALA A 40 -4.80 -19.57 2.98
N TYR A 41 -4.95 -18.57 3.85
CA TYR A 41 -5.22 -18.77 5.27
C TYR A 41 -6.58 -19.42 5.52
N GLU A 42 -7.63 -19.03 4.81
CA GLU A 42 -8.95 -19.65 4.91
C GLU A 42 -8.89 -21.15 4.54
N LYS A 43 -8.11 -21.48 3.50
CA LYS A 43 -7.91 -22.88 3.09
C LYS A 43 -7.16 -23.68 4.15
N ASP A 44 -6.21 -23.07 4.85
CA ASP A 44 -5.35 -23.72 5.85
C ASP A 44 -6.05 -23.84 7.21
N SER A 45 -6.72 -22.79 7.66
CA SER A 45 -7.27 -22.65 9.01
C SER A 45 -8.80 -22.78 9.12
N GLY A 46 -9.52 -22.70 7.99
CA GLY A 46 -10.98 -22.59 7.97
C GLY A 46 -11.51 -21.21 8.41
N VAL A 47 -10.64 -20.25 8.74
CA VAL A 47 -11.03 -18.91 9.20
C VAL A 47 -11.07 -17.95 8.02
N ARG A 48 -12.23 -17.37 7.76
CA ARG A 48 -12.39 -16.36 6.71
C ARG A 48 -11.83 -15.01 7.13
N VAL A 49 -11.08 -14.37 6.23
CA VAL A 49 -10.57 -13.01 6.38
C VAL A 49 -11.15 -12.14 5.26
N ASP A 50 -11.81 -11.04 5.64
CA ASP A 50 -12.37 -10.06 4.70
C ASP A 50 -11.59 -8.74 4.83
N TYR A 51 -10.84 -8.36 3.80
CA TYR A 51 -10.11 -7.09 3.74
C TYR A 51 -10.74 -6.15 2.71
N ARG A 52 -11.12 -4.95 3.17
CA ARG A 52 -11.71 -3.92 2.31
C ARG A 52 -10.75 -2.79 2.04
N ALA A 53 -10.42 -2.59 0.76
CA ALA A 53 -9.55 -1.53 0.27
C ALA A 53 -10.28 -0.17 0.26
N THR A 54 -10.22 0.57 1.36
CA THR A 54 -10.95 1.84 1.57
C THR A 54 -10.03 3.07 1.68
N GLY A 55 -8.71 2.88 1.49
CA GLY A 55 -7.69 3.91 1.71
C GLY A 55 -7.14 3.93 3.14
N SER A 56 -5.88 4.36 3.28
CA SER A 56 -5.16 4.35 4.58
C SER A 56 -5.85 5.19 5.64
N GLY A 57 -6.38 6.36 5.27
CA GLY A 57 -7.07 7.25 6.21
C GLY A 57 -8.35 6.63 6.78
N GLU A 58 -9.17 5.98 5.95
CA GLU A 58 -10.38 5.28 6.42
C GLU A 58 -10.02 4.03 7.22
N GLY A 59 -8.95 3.31 6.84
CA GLY A 59 -8.42 2.19 7.62
C GLY A 59 -8.03 2.60 9.03
N LEU A 60 -7.27 3.69 9.17
CA LEU A 60 -6.89 4.25 10.47
C LEU A 60 -8.10 4.68 11.30
N LYS A 61 -9.07 5.34 10.67
CA LYS A 61 -10.31 5.75 11.33
C LYS A 61 -11.08 4.56 11.89
N LYS A 62 -11.29 3.51 11.07
CA LYS A 62 -12.03 2.30 11.47
C LYS A 62 -11.34 1.53 12.59
N ILE A 63 -10.02 1.32 12.52
CA ILE A 63 -9.31 0.61 13.60
C ILE A 63 -9.25 1.45 14.87
N SER A 64 -9.11 2.77 14.79
CA SER A 64 -9.18 3.65 15.95
C SER A 64 -10.54 3.60 16.65
N ALA A 65 -11.62 3.43 15.90
CA ALA A 65 -12.97 3.23 16.39
C ALA A 65 -13.29 1.76 16.77
N ARG A 66 -12.35 0.82 16.60
CA ARG A 66 -12.55 -0.63 16.80
C ARG A 66 -13.67 -1.21 15.93
N ALA A 67 -13.98 -0.58 14.82
CA ALA A 67 -15.00 -1.03 13.85
C ALA A 67 -14.51 -2.18 12.94
N VAL A 68 -13.21 -2.46 12.96
CA VAL A 68 -12.56 -3.60 12.28
C VAL A 68 -11.53 -4.22 13.21
N HIS A 69 -11.10 -5.45 12.92
CA HIS A 69 -10.11 -6.16 13.73
C HIS A 69 -8.68 -5.69 13.45
N PHE A 70 -8.39 -5.26 12.20
CA PHE A 70 -7.13 -4.62 11.85
C PHE A 70 -7.32 -3.54 10.78
N GLY A 71 -6.45 -2.54 10.79
CA GLY A 71 -6.37 -1.50 9.77
C GLY A 71 -5.17 -1.71 8.86
N GLY A 72 -5.23 -1.29 7.59
CA GLY A 72 -4.10 -1.22 6.68
C GLY A 72 -3.70 0.23 6.41
N SER A 73 -2.40 0.55 6.46
CA SER A 73 -1.89 1.89 6.16
C SER A 73 -0.53 1.81 5.46
N ASP A 74 -0.31 2.67 4.45
CA ASP A 74 1.01 2.84 3.81
C ASP A 74 1.76 4.05 4.40
N THR A 75 1.16 4.70 5.40
CA THR A 75 1.76 5.77 6.19
C THR A 75 2.03 5.26 7.60
N PRO A 76 3.28 5.29 8.08
CA PRO A 76 3.56 4.93 9.46
C PRO A 76 3.02 6.00 10.42
N LEU A 77 2.49 5.55 11.56
CA LEU A 77 2.16 6.42 12.68
C LEU A 77 3.40 6.65 13.54
N SER A 78 3.48 7.82 14.15
CA SER A 78 4.46 8.11 15.19
C SER A 78 4.18 7.32 16.47
N ALA A 79 5.19 7.18 17.34
CA ALA A 79 5.02 6.52 18.64
C ALA A 79 3.93 7.19 19.48
N SER A 80 3.85 8.53 19.48
CA SER A 80 2.82 9.29 20.18
C SER A 80 1.41 9.01 19.65
N GLU A 81 1.24 8.93 18.32
CA GLU A 81 -0.06 8.60 17.72
C GLU A 81 -0.50 7.16 18.02
N LEU A 82 0.45 6.21 18.02
CA LEU A 82 0.18 4.82 18.40
C LEU A 82 -0.28 4.72 19.86
N GLU A 83 0.41 5.42 20.76
CA GLU A 83 0.07 5.46 22.18
C GLU A 83 -1.30 6.08 22.42
N GLN A 84 -1.55 7.28 21.87
CA GLN A 84 -2.83 7.98 21.99
C GLN A 84 -4.01 7.15 21.50
N ARG A 85 -3.82 6.38 20.42
CA ARG A 85 -4.85 5.53 19.82
C ARG A 85 -4.90 4.14 20.42
N ARG A 86 -3.92 3.78 21.28
CA ARG A 86 -3.72 2.44 21.82
C ARG A 86 -3.63 1.40 20.70
N LEU A 87 -2.79 1.64 19.70
CA LEU A 87 -2.57 0.77 18.55
C LEU A 87 -1.15 0.21 18.56
N VAL A 88 -1.01 -1.01 18.04
CA VAL A 88 0.26 -1.59 17.61
C VAL A 88 0.34 -1.51 16.10
N GLN A 89 1.52 -1.19 15.57
CA GLN A 89 1.80 -1.12 14.15
C GLN A 89 2.89 -2.11 13.79
N ILE A 90 2.65 -2.89 12.72
CA ILE A 90 3.64 -3.85 12.20
C ILE A 90 3.76 -3.65 10.67
N PRO A 91 4.98 -3.45 10.14
CA PRO A 91 5.21 -3.50 8.71
C PRO A 91 5.00 -4.93 8.21
N MET A 92 4.34 -5.08 7.06
CA MET A 92 4.02 -6.41 6.50
C MET A 92 4.76 -6.68 5.20
N LEU A 93 4.86 -5.68 4.33
CA LEU A 93 5.47 -5.83 3.01
C LEU A 93 5.92 -4.48 2.45
N VAL A 94 6.75 -4.53 1.42
CA VAL A 94 7.29 -3.36 0.72
C VAL A 94 6.92 -3.45 -0.76
N GLY A 95 6.60 -2.32 -1.36
CA GLY A 95 6.33 -2.24 -2.80
C GLY A 95 6.62 -0.86 -3.36
N GLY A 96 6.48 -0.70 -4.67
CA GLY A 96 6.71 0.56 -5.36
C GLY A 96 5.42 1.25 -5.77
N ILE A 97 5.41 2.58 -5.67
CA ILE A 97 4.47 3.43 -6.40
C ILE A 97 5.14 3.81 -7.73
N VAL A 98 4.41 3.63 -8.81
CA VAL A 98 4.92 3.84 -10.17
C VAL A 98 4.10 4.92 -10.86
N PRO A 99 4.72 5.99 -11.32
CA PRO A 99 4.07 6.90 -12.26
C PRO A 99 3.78 6.15 -13.56
N VAL A 100 2.56 6.28 -14.06
CA VAL A 100 2.07 5.63 -15.28
C VAL A 100 1.53 6.65 -16.27
N VAL A 101 1.67 6.36 -17.55
CA VAL A 101 1.22 7.27 -18.62
C VAL A 101 0.34 6.55 -19.65
N SER A 102 -0.65 7.27 -20.18
CA SER A 102 -1.48 6.83 -21.31
C SER A 102 -1.08 7.64 -22.55
N LEU A 103 0.01 7.21 -23.20
CA LEU A 103 0.57 7.92 -24.35
C LEU A 103 0.69 7.00 -25.57
N PRO A 104 0.04 7.34 -26.70
CA PRO A 104 0.20 6.59 -27.94
C PRO A 104 1.67 6.54 -28.38
N GLY A 105 2.10 5.38 -28.84
CA GLY A 105 3.45 5.18 -29.37
C GLY A 105 4.59 5.13 -28.34
N VAL A 106 4.31 5.32 -27.06
CA VAL A 106 5.29 5.23 -25.98
C VAL A 106 5.25 3.84 -25.34
N ALA A 107 6.36 3.10 -25.44
CA ALA A 107 6.48 1.79 -24.80
C ALA A 107 6.76 1.94 -23.29
N ALA A 108 6.45 0.88 -22.52
CA ALA A 108 6.71 0.84 -21.08
C ALA A 108 8.20 1.14 -20.78
N ASN A 109 8.41 1.96 -19.73
CA ASN A 109 9.72 2.39 -19.24
C ASN A 109 10.58 3.18 -20.23
N ARG A 110 10.03 3.62 -21.37
CA ARG A 110 10.77 4.44 -22.33
C ARG A 110 10.74 5.93 -21.99
N LEU A 111 9.65 6.40 -21.37
CA LEU A 111 9.58 7.77 -20.89
C LEU A 111 10.40 7.92 -19.60
N GLN A 112 11.31 8.87 -19.59
CA GLN A 112 12.20 9.20 -18.47
C GLN A 112 11.78 10.53 -17.84
N LEU A 113 11.56 10.56 -16.53
CA LEU A 113 11.24 11.77 -15.77
C LEU A 113 12.09 11.84 -14.51
N SER A 114 12.81 12.95 -14.32
CA SER A 114 13.41 13.24 -13.00
C SER A 114 12.32 13.51 -11.97
N GLY A 115 12.61 13.35 -10.69
CA GLY A 115 11.67 13.67 -9.62
C GLY A 115 11.20 15.12 -9.65
N GLU A 116 12.10 16.05 -9.97
CA GLU A 116 11.79 17.48 -10.11
C GLU A 116 10.81 17.74 -11.28
N LEU A 117 11.05 17.13 -12.45
CA LEU A 117 10.15 17.30 -13.59
C LEU A 117 8.79 16.65 -13.34
N LEU A 118 8.77 15.47 -12.71
CA LEU A 118 7.52 14.82 -12.31
C LEU A 118 6.76 15.70 -11.31
N ALA A 119 7.44 16.34 -10.37
CA ALA A 119 6.84 17.30 -9.43
C ALA A 119 6.21 18.50 -10.17
N ALA A 120 6.92 19.08 -11.15
CA ALA A 120 6.40 20.19 -11.97
C ALA A 120 5.17 19.78 -12.81
N ILE A 121 5.17 18.56 -13.37
CA ILE A 121 4.00 17.99 -14.04
C ILE A 121 2.82 17.87 -13.07
N MET A 122 3.04 17.28 -11.92
CA MET A 122 1.98 17.06 -10.93
C MET A 122 1.50 18.34 -10.26
N ALA A 123 2.34 19.38 -10.17
CA ALA A 123 1.95 20.74 -9.75
C ALA A 123 1.18 21.52 -10.84
N GLY A 124 1.09 20.98 -12.07
CA GLY A 124 0.40 21.65 -13.19
C GLY A 124 1.19 22.77 -13.85
N GLU A 125 2.51 22.76 -13.75
CA GLU A 125 3.42 23.72 -14.38
C GLU A 125 3.82 23.27 -15.79
N VAL A 126 3.74 21.97 -16.07
CA VAL A 126 3.95 21.36 -17.38
C VAL A 126 2.60 20.85 -17.87
N LEU A 127 2.10 21.43 -18.96
CA LEU A 127 0.73 21.21 -19.40
C LEU A 127 0.61 20.30 -20.64
N ARG A 128 1.72 20.06 -21.34
CA ARG A 128 1.75 19.28 -22.60
C ARG A 128 2.89 18.30 -22.60
N TRP A 129 2.69 17.16 -23.24
CA TRP A 129 3.72 16.11 -23.33
C TRP A 129 4.92 16.50 -24.19
N ASN A 130 4.75 17.37 -25.17
CA ASN A 130 5.83 17.90 -26.00
C ASN A 130 6.53 19.14 -25.41
N ASP A 131 6.38 19.40 -24.10
CA ASP A 131 7.14 20.45 -23.41
C ASP A 131 8.64 20.21 -23.54
N ALA A 132 9.41 21.28 -23.77
CA ALA A 132 10.85 21.20 -23.97
C ALA A 132 11.59 20.53 -22.79
N ARG A 133 11.10 20.67 -21.55
CA ARG A 133 11.68 20.04 -20.36
C ARG A 133 11.55 18.53 -20.40
N ILE A 134 10.42 18.00 -20.90
CA ILE A 134 10.23 16.55 -21.10
C ILE A 134 11.10 16.06 -22.26
N ALA A 135 11.08 16.77 -23.38
CA ALA A 135 11.88 16.42 -24.55
C ALA A 135 13.40 16.36 -24.26
N ALA A 136 13.90 17.29 -23.44
CA ALA A 136 15.32 17.32 -23.03
C ALA A 136 15.76 16.08 -22.25
N GLN A 137 14.88 15.44 -21.49
CA GLN A 137 15.17 14.19 -20.77
C GLN A 137 14.92 12.93 -21.62
N ASN A 138 14.31 13.08 -22.80
CA ASN A 138 13.87 11.99 -23.66
C ASN A 138 14.34 12.16 -25.12
N PRO A 139 15.67 12.27 -25.36
CA PRO A 139 16.17 12.47 -26.71
C PRO A 139 15.76 11.29 -27.62
N GLY A 140 15.21 11.61 -28.78
CA GLY A 140 14.76 10.63 -29.75
C GLY A 140 13.40 9.99 -29.48
N LEU A 141 12.71 10.34 -28.38
CA LEU A 141 11.33 9.91 -28.14
C LEU A 141 10.35 10.93 -28.77
N ALA A 142 9.52 10.46 -29.70
CA ALA A 142 8.47 11.27 -30.28
C ALA A 142 7.36 11.52 -29.25
N LEU A 143 7.29 12.75 -28.73
CA LEU A 143 6.30 13.14 -27.73
C LEU A 143 5.11 13.84 -28.42
N PRO A 144 3.86 13.39 -28.19
CA PRO A 144 2.70 13.99 -28.83
C PRO A 144 2.37 15.37 -28.24
N ALA A 145 1.79 16.26 -29.04
CA ALA A 145 1.30 17.56 -28.60
C ALA A 145 -0.02 17.46 -27.78
N LEU A 146 -0.14 16.44 -26.94
CA LEU A 146 -1.30 16.20 -26.09
C LEU A 146 -1.21 17.00 -24.78
N ARG A 147 -2.37 17.45 -24.29
CA ARG A 147 -2.48 18.02 -22.94
C ARG A 147 -2.26 16.90 -21.91
N ILE A 148 -1.50 17.21 -20.87
CA ILE A 148 -1.32 16.31 -19.74
C ILE A 148 -2.59 16.34 -18.88
N ARG A 149 -3.17 15.15 -18.64
CA ARG A 149 -4.32 14.94 -17.75
C ARG A 149 -3.83 14.24 -16.49
N ARG A 150 -3.83 14.95 -15.38
CA ARG A 150 -3.35 14.40 -14.10
C ARG A 150 -4.44 13.59 -13.42
N VAL A 151 -4.20 12.29 -13.20
CA VAL A 151 -5.12 11.40 -12.48
C VAL A 151 -4.60 11.20 -11.06
N VAL A 152 -5.43 11.52 -10.07
CA VAL A 152 -5.06 11.51 -8.65
C VAL A 152 -6.09 10.78 -7.81
N ARG A 153 -5.76 10.50 -6.54
CA ARG A 153 -6.67 9.85 -5.60
C ARG A 153 -7.69 10.84 -5.03
N ALA A 154 -8.95 10.42 -4.99
CA ALA A 154 -10.06 11.15 -4.35
C ALA A 154 -10.18 10.84 -2.85
N ASP A 155 -9.64 9.73 -2.39
CA ASP A 155 -9.66 9.27 -1.00
C ASP A 155 -8.34 9.58 -0.26
N LYS A 156 -8.38 9.57 1.08
CA LYS A 156 -7.16 9.68 1.92
C LYS A 156 -6.28 8.44 1.74
N SER A 157 -5.24 8.60 0.92
CA SER A 157 -4.38 7.52 0.43
C SER A 157 -2.95 7.61 0.97
N GLY A 158 -2.48 6.54 1.59
CA GLY A 158 -1.05 6.41 1.96
C GLY A 158 -0.14 6.37 0.74
N SER A 159 -0.60 5.79 -0.39
CA SER A 159 0.15 5.85 -1.66
C SER A 159 0.30 7.27 -2.17
N THR A 160 -0.74 8.11 -2.04
CA THR A 160 -0.67 9.54 -2.37
C THR A 160 0.31 10.27 -1.45
N GLU A 161 0.29 9.98 -0.16
CA GLU A 161 1.23 10.59 0.78
C GLU A 161 2.68 10.21 0.44
N GLY A 162 2.96 8.93 0.20
CA GLY A 162 4.29 8.49 -0.21
C GLY A 162 4.76 9.14 -1.52
N PHE A 163 3.87 9.20 -2.51
CA PHE A 163 4.12 9.85 -3.79
C PHE A 163 4.40 11.36 -3.63
N THR A 164 3.54 12.09 -2.94
CA THR A 164 3.72 13.53 -2.71
C THR A 164 4.91 13.85 -1.83
N ARG A 165 5.25 12.99 -0.87
CA ARG A 165 6.48 13.10 -0.07
C ARG A 165 7.73 12.95 -0.93
N TYR A 166 7.74 12.01 -1.89
CA TYR A 166 8.81 11.89 -2.87
C TYR A 166 8.93 13.14 -3.73
N LEU A 167 7.81 13.69 -4.24
CA LEU A 167 7.81 14.91 -5.04
C LEU A 167 8.32 16.12 -4.24
N ALA A 168 7.93 16.23 -2.98
CA ALA A 168 8.41 17.28 -2.08
C ALA A 168 9.92 17.15 -1.77
N LEU A 169 10.45 15.93 -1.66
CA LEU A 169 11.89 15.68 -1.55
C LEU A 169 12.65 16.05 -2.83
N SER A 170 11.99 15.98 -3.99
CA SER A 170 12.58 16.23 -5.29
C SER A 170 12.48 17.68 -5.73
N SER A 171 11.55 18.47 -5.15
CA SER A 171 11.27 19.85 -5.55
C SER A 171 10.82 20.70 -4.35
N ALA A 172 11.62 21.71 -4.00
CA ALA A 172 11.27 22.66 -2.95
C ALA A 172 9.97 23.44 -3.30
N ALA A 173 9.79 23.82 -4.57
CA ALA A 173 8.56 24.48 -5.04
C ALA A 173 7.32 23.61 -4.86
N PHE A 174 7.44 22.28 -5.11
CA PHE A 174 6.34 21.35 -4.84
C PHE A 174 6.08 21.21 -3.34
N ALA A 175 7.13 21.15 -2.52
CA ALA A 175 7.01 21.06 -1.06
C ALA A 175 6.26 22.25 -0.48
N GLU A 176 6.53 23.46 -0.98
CA GLU A 176 5.87 24.69 -0.55
C GLU A 176 4.42 24.78 -1.05
N ARG A 177 4.19 24.45 -2.32
CA ARG A 177 2.90 24.69 -2.99
C ARG A 177 1.86 23.60 -2.73
N VAL A 178 2.27 22.34 -2.64
CA VAL A 178 1.40 21.16 -2.50
C VAL A 178 1.68 20.41 -1.21
N GLY A 179 2.97 20.14 -0.93
CA GLY A 179 3.43 19.39 0.23
C GLY A 179 3.10 17.91 0.17
N ALA A 180 3.47 17.20 1.25
CA ALA A 180 3.19 15.78 1.44
C ALA A 180 1.87 15.60 2.20
N SER A 181 0.91 14.88 1.61
CA SER A 181 -0.41 14.65 2.21
C SER A 181 -1.08 13.41 1.64
N GLN A 182 -1.96 12.77 2.43
CA GLN A 182 -2.83 11.69 1.94
C GLN A 182 -3.91 12.19 0.97
N LEU A 183 -4.29 13.46 1.08
CA LEU A 183 -5.28 14.11 0.23
C LEU A 183 -4.85 15.57 0.04
N PRO A 184 -3.85 15.82 -0.82
CA PRO A 184 -3.34 17.16 -1.06
C PRO A 184 -4.33 17.99 -1.89
N HIS A 185 -4.22 19.30 -1.76
CA HIS A 185 -4.88 20.21 -2.69
C HIS A 185 -4.02 20.30 -3.98
N TRP A 186 -4.49 19.68 -5.04
CA TRP A 186 -3.79 19.71 -6.32
C TRP A 186 -4.09 21.03 -7.07
N PRO A 187 -3.07 21.79 -7.50
CA PRO A 187 -3.30 23.03 -8.25
C PRO A 187 -3.92 22.76 -9.63
N GLY A 188 -4.94 23.53 -9.99
CA GLY A 188 -5.62 23.44 -11.30
C GLY A 188 -6.45 22.16 -11.45
N GLU A 189 -6.72 21.77 -12.70
CA GLU A 189 -7.62 20.68 -13.06
C GLU A 189 -6.96 19.30 -12.88
N VAL A 190 -7.63 18.38 -12.18
CA VAL A 190 -7.24 16.99 -12.02
C VAL A 190 -8.44 16.06 -12.18
N LEU A 191 -8.18 14.82 -12.57
CA LEU A 191 -9.17 13.74 -12.59
C LEU A 191 -9.01 12.95 -11.29
N ALA A 192 -9.94 13.09 -10.37
CA ALA A 192 -9.91 12.39 -9.09
C ALA A 192 -10.69 11.08 -9.15
N ALA A 193 -10.09 10.00 -8.61
CA ALA A 193 -10.69 8.67 -8.59
C ALA A 193 -10.37 7.92 -7.29
N GLU A 194 -11.29 7.08 -6.81
CA GLU A 194 -11.14 6.34 -5.55
C GLU A 194 -10.31 5.08 -5.71
N GLY A 195 -9.41 4.84 -4.79
CA GLY A 195 -8.56 3.66 -4.74
C GLY A 195 -7.62 3.53 -5.94
N ASN A 196 -6.79 2.50 -5.96
CA ASN A 196 -5.97 2.18 -7.13
C ASN A 196 -6.81 1.69 -8.32
N ASP A 197 -7.97 1.06 -8.07
CA ASP A 197 -8.87 0.58 -9.13
C ASP A 197 -9.49 1.74 -9.91
N GLY A 198 -10.00 2.75 -9.22
CA GLY A 198 -10.56 3.93 -9.85
C GLY A 198 -9.53 4.74 -10.63
N VAL A 199 -8.31 4.91 -10.06
CA VAL A 199 -7.20 5.57 -10.77
C VAL A 199 -6.84 4.82 -12.05
N SER A 200 -6.74 3.49 -11.99
CA SER A 200 -6.43 2.67 -13.16
C SER A 200 -7.50 2.78 -14.24
N ALA A 201 -8.78 2.77 -13.87
CA ALA A 201 -9.90 2.93 -14.80
C ALA A 201 -9.89 4.33 -15.45
N ALA A 202 -9.75 5.40 -14.65
CA ALA A 202 -9.68 6.77 -15.13
C ALA A 202 -8.50 6.99 -16.08
N PHE A 203 -7.35 6.39 -15.76
CA PHE A 203 -6.15 6.43 -16.57
C PHE A 203 -6.35 5.80 -17.94
N LYS A 204 -6.92 4.59 -18.01
CA LYS A 204 -7.19 3.88 -19.27
C LYS A 204 -8.20 4.61 -20.17
N ALA A 205 -9.14 5.34 -19.57
CA ALA A 205 -10.17 6.09 -20.29
C ALA A 205 -9.69 7.45 -20.83
N ASN A 206 -8.48 7.91 -20.45
CA ASN A 206 -8.01 9.25 -20.78
C ASN A 206 -6.65 9.23 -21.47
N GLU A 207 -6.64 9.43 -22.78
CA GLU A 207 -5.39 9.64 -23.52
C GLU A 207 -4.67 10.91 -23.05
N GLY A 208 -3.35 10.87 -22.98
CA GLY A 208 -2.54 11.95 -22.39
C GLY A 208 -2.53 11.96 -20.88
N ALA A 209 -3.11 10.94 -20.22
CA ALA A 209 -3.10 10.87 -18.76
C ALA A 209 -1.72 10.54 -18.19
N ILE A 210 -1.45 11.10 -16.99
CA ILE A 210 -0.42 10.67 -16.05
C ILE A 210 -1.07 10.47 -14.69
N GLY A 211 -0.71 9.38 -14.02
CA GLY A 211 -1.14 9.07 -12.67
C GLY A 211 -0.09 8.23 -11.96
N TYR A 212 -0.44 7.71 -10.82
CA TYR A 212 0.44 6.83 -10.02
C TYR A 212 -0.37 5.69 -9.42
N VAL A 213 0.18 4.49 -9.48
CA VAL A 213 -0.43 3.26 -8.96
C VAL A 213 0.64 2.37 -8.32
N SER A 214 0.21 1.32 -7.62
CA SER A 214 1.10 0.29 -7.13
C SER A 214 1.72 -0.53 -8.28
N TYR A 215 2.94 -1.01 -8.11
CA TYR A 215 3.66 -1.77 -9.13
C TYR A 215 2.97 -3.09 -9.51
N ASP A 216 2.31 -3.76 -8.57
CA ASP A 216 1.50 -4.96 -8.88
C ASP A 216 0.46 -4.68 -9.96
N ARG A 217 -0.14 -3.49 -9.92
CA ARG A 217 -1.12 -3.05 -10.91
C ARG A 217 -0.48 -2.78 -12.27
N VAL A 218 0.71 -2.16 -12.29
CA VAL A 218 1.46 -1.96 -13.54
C VAL A 218 1.70 -3.29 -14.24
N VAL A 219 2.16 -4.29 -13.49
CA VAL A 219 2.44 -5.63 -14.03
C VAL A 219 1.16 -6.34 -14.49
N ARG A 220 0.16 -6.41 -13.62
CA ARG A 220 -1.08 -7.15 -13.86
C ARG A 220 -1.93 -6.56 -14.99
N GLU A 221 -1.96 -5.23 -15.09
CA GLU A 221 -2.76 -4.51 -16.08
C GLU A 221 -1.96 -4.04 -17.30
N LYS A 222 -0.67 -4.38 -17.35
CA LYS A 222 0.25 -3.99 -18.42
C LYS A 222 0.26 -2.48 -18.70
N LEU A 223 0.28 -1.68 -17.63
CA LEU A 223 0.31 -0.22 -17.74
C LEU A 223 1.69 0.26 -18.17
N ILE A 224 1.73 1.43 -18.80
CA ILE A 224 2.98 2.04 -19.28
C ILE A 224 3.61 2.80 -18.10
N GLY A 225 4.54 2.14 -17.41
CA GLY A 225 5.34 2.74 -16.34
C GLY A 225 6.38 3.71 -16.89
N VAL A 226 6.75 4.70 -16.08
CA VAL A 226 7.78 5.70 -16.35
C VAL A 226 9.08 5.27 -15.67
N SER A 227 10.24 5.48 -16.32
CA SER A 227 11.54 5.39 -15.68
C SER A 227 11.83 6.67 -14.90
N LEU A 228 12.33 6.54 -13.66
CA LEU A 228 12.69 7.65 -12.80
C LEU A 228 14.20 7.75 -12.62
N ARG A 229 14.70 8.96 -12.44
CA ARG A 229 16.08 9.18 -12.01
C ARG A 229 16.18 8.98 -10.51
N ASN A 230 17.02 8.03 -10.07
CA ASN A 230 17.18 7.71 -8.65
C ASN A 230 18.24 8.61 -7.97
N ALA A 231 18.49 8.40 -6.67
CA ALA A 231 19.44 9.17 -5.88
C ALA A 231 20.88 9.11 -6.40
N ASP A 232 21.27 7.99 -7.05
CA ASP A 232 22.60 7.82 -7.65
C ASP A 232 22.67 8.34 -9.10
N GLY A 233 21.60 9.03 -9.56
CA GLY A 233 21.52 9.62 -10.88
C GLY A 233 21.21 8.64 -12.02
N GLN A 234 20.92 7.37 -11.71
CA GLN A 234 20.59 6.35 -12.70
C GLN A 234 19.12 6.41 -13.10
N TRP A 235 18.84 6.15 -14.39
CA TRP A 235 17.49 5.94 -14.87
C TRP A 235 17.07 4.50 -14.59
N VAL A 236 16.06 4.34 -13.73
CA VAL A 236 15.59 3.03 -13.28
C VAL A 236 14.11 2.84 -13.59
N ALA A 237 13.75 1.61 -13.93
CA ALA A 237 12.38 1.14 -13.99
C ALA A 237 11.99 0.48 -12.65
N ALA A 238 10.71 0.56 -12.29
CA ALA A 238 10.21 -0.13 -11.11
C ALA A 238 10.37 -1.65 -11.25
N SER A 239 10.89 -2.29 -10.20
CA SER A 239 11.11 -3.74 -10.16
C SER A 239 11.26 -4.22 -8.72
N ASP A 240 11.02 -5.53 -8.50
CA ASP A 240 11.26 -6.18 -7.20
C ASP A 240 12.71 -6.00 -6.73
N GLN A 241 13.68 -6.02 -7.67
CA GLN A 241 15.09 -5.77 -7.36
C GLN A 241 15.29 -4.33 -6.86
N GLY A 242 14.62 -3.36 -7.48
CA GLY A 242 14.70 -1.94 -7.09
C GLY A 242 14.13 -1.71 -5.69
N PHE A 243 13.04 -2.39 -5.32
CA PHE A 243 12.47 -2.31 -3.96
C PHE A 243 13.39 -2.96 -2.92
N ARG A 244 13.94 -4.13 -3.21
CA ARG A 244 14.93 -4.80 -2.35
C ARG A 244 16.21 -3.98 -2.19
N SER A 245 16.63 -3.27 -3.24
CA SER A 245 17.76 -2.34 -3.17
C SER A 245 17.44 -1.18 -2.22
N ALA A 246 16.28 -0.55 -2.33
CA ALA A 246 15.86 0.51 -1.41
C ALA A 246 15.78 0.04 0.05
N ILE A 247 15.32 -1.21 0.30
CA ILE A 247 15.32 -1.81 1.65
C ILE A 247 16.77 -1.91 2.16
N ARG A 248 17.68 -2.51 1.38
CA ARG A 248 19.08 -2.73 1.79
C ARG A 248 19.80 -1.44 2.17
N HIS A 249 19.50 -0.35 1.50
CA HIS A 249 20.12 0.96 1.71
C HIS A 249 19.32 1.89 2.65
N SER A 250 18.52 1.31 3.53
CA SER A 250 17.67 2.05 4.46
C SER A 250 17.96 1.71 5.93
N ASP A 251 17.50 2.57 6.84
CA ASP A 251 17.57 2.32 8.28
C ASP A 251 16.68 1.14 8.73
N LEU A 252 15.75 0.71 7.92
CA LEU A 252 15.00 -0.53 8.17
C LEU A 252 15.94 -1.73 8.19
N ALA A 253 16.85 -1.83 7.23
CA ALA A 253 17.84 -2.92 7.18
C ALA A 253 18.98 -2.68 8.17
N ALA A 254 19.54 -1.47 8.23
CA ALA A 254 20.74 -1.16 9.02
C ALA A 254 20.46 -1.13 10.53
N GLN A 255 19.34 -0.55 10.96
CA GLN A 255 19.02 -0.29 12.37
C GLN A 255 17.75 -0.98 12.86
N GLY A 256 17.01 -1.64 11.97
CA GLY A 256 15.71 -2.23 12.29
C GLY A 256 14.63 -1.19 12.58
N LYS A 257 14.77 0.02 12.07
CA LYS A 257 13.80 1.09 12.25
C LYS A 257 12.62 0.88 11.29
N ASP A 258 11.57 0.28 11.76
CA ASP A 258 10.43 -0.19 10.94
C ASP A 258 9.64 0.96 10.28
N THR A 259 9.73 2.17 10.81
CA THR A 259 9.12 3.38 10.22
C THR A 259 10.10 4.16 9.35
N ALA A 260 11.28 3.58 9.03
CA ALA A 260 12.25 4.22 8.15
C ALA A 260 11.65 4.50 6.78
N SER A 261 11.91 5.69 6.25
CA SER A 261 11.54 6.02 4.88
C SER A 261 12.38 5.23 3.90
N LEU A 262 11.72 4.59 2.94
CA LEU A 262 12.34 3.92 1.80
C LEU A 262 12.38 4.80 0.54
N LEU A 263 11.94 6.06 0.66
CA LEU A 263 11.92 7.01 -0.46
C LEU A 263 13.34 7.46 -0.79
N ASN A 264 13.63 7.48 -2.09
CA ASN A 264 14.85 7.99 -2.68
C ASN A 264 16.15 7.48 -2.00
N ARG A 265 16.19 6.19 -1.71
CA ARG A 265 17.38 5.55 -1.11
C ARG A 265 18.50 5.43 -2.13
N PRO A 266 19.77 5.51 -1.69
CA PRO A 266 20.92 5.25 -2.57
C PRO A 266 20.89 3.82 -3.11
N GLY A 267 21.77 3.53 -4.07
CA GLY A 267 21.88 2.24 -4.75
C GLY A 267 21.49 2.36 -6.21
N ALA A 268 22.36 1.90 -7.11
CA ALA A 268 22.21 2.07 -8.56
C ALA A 268 20.87 1.57 -9.11
N ASP A 269 20.30 0.52 -8.49
CA ASP A 269 19.02 -0.07 -8.88
C ASP A 269 17.84 0.41 -8.03
N SER A 270 18.08 1.22 -6.98
CA SER A 270 17.03 1.58 -6.01
C SER A 270 15.89 2.33 -6.68
N TRP A 271 14.65 1.81 -6.52
CA TRP A 271 13.46 2.50 -6.99
C TRP A 271 13.11 3.66 -6.06
N PRO A 272 12.97 4.90 -6.58
CA PRO A 272 12.84 6.08 -5.74
C PRO A 272 11.57 6.14 -4.90
N ILE A 273 10.46 5.56 -5.37
CA ILE A 273 9.16 5.63 -4.70
C ILE A 273 8.81 4.25 -4.12
N THR A 274 9.63 3.82 -3.16
CA THR A 274 9.43 2.56 -2.45
C THR A 274 8.75 2.85 -1.11
N LEU A 275 7.70 2.10 -0.78
CA LEU A 275 6.89 2.26 0.43
C LEU A 275 6.78 0.96 1.21
N THR A 276 6.65 1.10 2.53
CA THR A 276 6.26 0.02 3.44
C THR A 276 4.76 0.09 3.70
N SER A 277 4.08 -1.05 3.66
CA SER A 277 2.69 -1.16 4.09
C SER A 277 2.62 -1.80 5.48
N PHE A 278 1.76 -1.24 6.33
CA PHE A 278 1.61 -1.59 7.74
C PHE A 278 0.22 -2.12 8.03
N VAL A 279 0.14 -3.03 9.01
CA VAL A 279 -1.10 -3.35 9.70
C VAL A 279 -1.12 -2.65 11.06
N LEU A 280 -2.33 -2.24 11.45
CA LEU A 280 -2.64 -1.58 12.72
C LEU A 280 -3.67 -2.42 13.44
N PHE A 281 -3.48 -2.69 14.73
CA PHE A 281 -4.45 -3.42 15.54
C PHE A 281 -4.45 -2.95 16.99
N ASP A 282 -5.48 -3.31 17.74
CA ASP A 282 -5.66 -2.85 19.12
C ASP A 282 -4.57 -3.42 20.04
N ALA A 283 -3.90 -2.55 20.78
CA ALA A 283 -2.87 -2.94 21.75
C ALA A 283 -3.47 -3.63 23.01
N ARG A 284 -4.75 -3.36 23.32
CA ARG A 284 -5.47 -3.88 24.49
C ARG A 284 -6.92 -4.23 24.12
N PRO A 285 -7.12 -5.30 23.32
CA PRO A 285 -8.44 -5.65 22.82
C PRO A 285 -9.37 -6.11 23.94
N GLN A 286 -10.64 -5.68 23.85
CA GLN A 286 -11.69 -6.09 24.79
C GLN A 286 -12.10 -7.56 24.58
N ARG A 287 -12.03 -8.05 23.33
CA ARG A 287 -12.41 -9.42 22.95
C ARG A 287 -11.15 -10.22 22.63
N ALA A 288 -10.66 -10.96 23.61
CA ALA A 288 -9.42 -11.74 23.51
C ALA A 288 -9.46 -12.76 22.36
N ASP A 289 -10.58 -13.46 22.16
CA ASP A 289 -10.71 -14.50 21.10
C ASP A 289 -10.62 -13.90 19.70
N SER A 290 -11.32 -12.80 19.45
CA SER A 290 -11.30 -12.09 18.17
C SER A 290 -9.91 -11.51 17.87
N ALA A 291 -9.24 -10.97 18.89
CA ALA A 291 -7.88 -10.48 18.77
C ALA A 291 -6.88 -11.62 18.51
N ALA A 292 -7.02 -12.74 19.20
CA ALA A 292 -6.18 -13.91 18.96
C ALA A 292 -6.33 -14.44 17.53
N MET A 293 -7.55 -14.53 16.99
CA MET A 293 -7.78 -14.91 15.59
C MET A 293 -7.11 -13.94 14.61
N THR A 294 -7.25 -12.62 14.86
CA THR A 294 -6.61 -11.61 14.02
C THR A 294 -5.10 -11.74 14.05
N MET A 295 -4.52 -11.92 15.23
CA MET A 295 -3.08 -12.07 15.39
C MET A 295 -2.57 -13.39 14.79
N ARG A 296 -3.33 -14.50 14.85
CA ARG A 296 -3.01 -15.75 14.14
C ARG A 296 -2.89 -15.52 12.64
N PHE A 297 -3.87 -14.85 12.03
CA PHE A 297 -3.81 -14.51 10.61
C PHE A 297 -2.57 -13.69 10.28
N LEU A 298 -2.32 -12.59 10.99
CA LEU A 298 -1.19 -11.71 10.72
C LEU A 298 0.16 -12.41 10.96
N TYR A 299 0.25 -13.25 12.00
CA TYR A 299 1.44 -14.05 12.29
C TYR A 299 1.65 -15.14 11.23
N TRP A 300 0.58 -15.82 10.81
CA TRP A 300 0.61 -16.77 9.71
C TRP A 300 1.14 -16.12 8.41
N CYS A 301 0.73 -14.86 8.12
CA CYS A 301 1.26 -14.12 6.98
C CYS A 301 2.78 -13.91 7.08
N PHE A 302 3.34 -13.76 8.28
CA PHE A 302 4.79 -13.68 8.46
C PHE A 302 5.49 -15.01 8.18
N LEU A 303 4.87 -16.14 8.52
CA LEU A 303 5.48 -17.46 8.35
C LEU A 303 5.36 -17.98 6.90
N HIS A 304 4.25 -17.71 6.25
CA HIS A 304 3.86 -18.31 4.95
C HIS A 304 3.69 -17.30 3.82
N GLY A 305 3.62 -16.01 4.15
CA GLY A 305 3.28 -14.95 3.19
C GLY A 305 4.36 -14.67 2.14
N ASP A 306 5.62 -14.98 2.42
CA ASP A 306 6.74 -14.67 1.53
C ASP A 306 6.62 -15.33 0.16
N GLU A 307 6.28 -16.61 0.11
CA GLU A 307 6.06 -17.34 -1.14
C GLU A 307 4.83 -16.81 -1.90
N LEU A 308 3.76 -16.53 -1.16
CA LEU A 308 2.53 -15.96 -1.70
C LEU A 308 2.71 -14.53 -2.23
N THR A 309 3.71 -13.81 -1.72
CA THR A 309 4.06 -12.45 -2.16
C THR A 309 4.91 -12.44 -3.43
N ARG A 310 5.65 -13.53 -3.72
CA ARG A 310 6.46 -13.61 -4.94
C ARG A 310 5.62 -13.45 -6.21
N GLY A 311 6.12 -12.65 -7.14
CA GLY A 311 5.45 -12.38 -8.42
C GLY A 311 4.21 -11.48 -8.30
N THR A 312 3.91 -10.92 -7.13
CA THR A 312 2.83 -9.97 -6.94
C THR A 312 3.25 -8.52 -7.18
N GLY A 313 4.54 -8.25 -7.39
CA GLY A 313 5.07 -6.88 -7.46
C GLY A 313 5.34 -6.26 -6.09
N PHE A 314 5.30 -7.07 -5.03
CA PHE A 314 5.70 -6.69 -3.67
C PHE A 314 6.90 -7.52 -3.22
N ALA A 315 7.73 -6.92 -2.38
CA ALA A 315 8.83 -7.59 -1.71
C ALA A 315 8.44 -7.90 -0.25
N PRO A 316 8.61 -9.15 0.22
CA PRO A 316 8.48 -9.44 1.64
C PRO A 316 9.58 -8.74 2.43
N LEU A 317 9.35 -8.56 3.73
CA LEU A 317 10.39 -8.12 4.65
C LEU A 317 11.46 -9.21 4.77
N THR A 318 12.71 -8.82 5.04
CA THR A 318 13.76 -9.80 5.26
C THR A 318 13.50 -10.60 6.54
N VAL A 319 13.95 -11.85 6.59
CA VAL A 319 13.76 -12.75 7.75
C VAL A 319 14.27 -12.12 9.05
N ASN A 320 15.39 -11.38 9.01
CA ASN A 320 15.91 -10.66 10.18
C ASN A 320 14.97 -9.57 10.69
N VAL A 321 14.28 -8.87 9.78
CA VAL A 321 13.27 -7.86 10.14
C VAL A 321 12.04 -8.55 10.72
N GLN A 322 11.54 -9.59 10.07
CA GLN A 322 10.38 -10.37 10.54
C GLN A 322 10.62 -10.95 11.92
N SER A 323 11.81 -11.53 12.17
CA SER A 323 12.17 -12.08 13.48
C SER A 323 12.13 -11.04 14.60
N ARG A 324 12.65 -9.83 14.35
CA ARG A 324 12.56 -8.72 15.33
C ARG A 324 11.12 -8.27 15.58
N LEU A 325 10.30 -8.27 14.55
CA LEU A 325 8.90 -7.84 14.64
C LEU A 325 8.00 -8.87 15.33
N SER A 326 8.38 -10.13 15.36
CA SER A 326 7.60 -11.18 16.04
C SER A 326 7.38 -10.86 17.53
N ALA A 327 8.33 -10.20 18.19
CA ALA A 327 8.19 -9.73 19.56
C ALA A 327 7.05 -8.71 19.77
N ARG A 328 6.66 -7.98 18.72
CA ARG A 328 5.53 -7.03 18.80
C ARG A 328 4.18 -7.72 18.88
N PHE A 329 4.02 -8.86 18.23
CA PHE A 329 2.83 -9.69 18.41
C PHE A 329 2.69 -10.10 19.88
N ALA A 330 3.79 -10.49 20.52
CA ALA A 330 3.81 -10.86 21.92
C ALA A 330 3.56 -9.70 22.89
N SER A 331 3.68 -8.43 22.44
CA SER A 331 3.41 -7.26 23.27
C SER A 331 1.90 -6.96 23.43
N VAL A 332 1.07 -7.53 22.55
CA VAL A 332 -0.39 -7.37 22.64
C VAL A 332 -0.93 -8.24 23.77
N ARG A 333 -1.70 -7.65 24.66
CA ARG A 333 -2.28 -8.30 25.82
C ARG A 333 -3.79 -8.11 25.81
N ALA A 334 -4.51 -9.10 26.32
CA ALA A 334 -5.92 -8.92 26.63
C ALA A 334 -6.12 -7.79 27.66
N GLN A 335 -7.35 -7.31 27.82
CA GLN A 335 -7.65 -6.18 28.71
C GLN A 335 -7.31 -6.49 30.18
N ASP A 336 -7.43 -7.75 30.58
CA ASP A 336 -7.02 -8.26 31.90
C ASP A 336 -5.50 -8.45 32.07
N GLY A 337 -4.70 -8.15 31.03
CA GLY A 337 -3.26 -8.33 31.00
C GLY A 337 -2.79 -9.73 30.55
N GLY A 338 -3.72 -10.67 30.31
CA GLY A 338 -3.43 -12.03 29.86
C GLY A 338 -2.78 -12.05 28.48
N ALA A 339 -1.97 -13.09 28.21
CA ALA A 339 -1.41 -13.33 26.89
C ALA A 339 -2.50 -13.81 25.90
N LEU A 340 -2.41 -13.38 24.64
CA LEU A 340 -3.26 -13.90 23.58
C LEU A 340 -2.60 -15.15 22.96
N ASN A 341 -3.34 -16.27 22.94
CA ASN A 341 -2.85 -17.54 22.37
C ASN A 341 -2.98 -17.54 20.84
N TYR A 342 -2.12 -16.81 20.17
CA TYR A 342 -2.15 -16.67 18.71
C TYR A 342 -1.17 -17.59 17.97
N GLN A 343 -0.26 -18.25 18.67
CA GLN A 343 0.76 -19.15 18.09
C GLN A 343 0.27 -20.61 17.96
N LEU A 344 -0.96 -20.90 18.39
CA LEU A 344 -1.54 -22.21 18.26
C LEU A 344 -2.07 -22.40 16.82
N PHE A 345 -1.34 -23.19 16.03
CA PHE A 345 -1.73 -23.69 14.72
C PHE A 345 -2.11 -25.16 14.83
#